data_b5a027536573b4d745386fd230c478e1
#
_entry.id   b5a027536573b4d745386fd230c478e1
#
_cell.length_a   1.000
_cell.length_b   1.000
_cell.length_c   1.000
_cell.angle_alpha   90.00
_cell.angle_beta   90.00
_cell.angle_gamma   90.00
#
_symmetry.space_group_name_H-M   'P 1'
#
loop_
_entity.id
_entity.type
_entity.pdbx_description
1 polymer ?
#
loop_
_entity_poly.entity_id
_entity_poly.type
_entity_poly.pdbx_seq_one_letter_code
_entity_poly.pdbx_strand_id
1 'polypeptide(L)'
;MKDEPLKNDIASYIAAVGRNARESSRIIGSATSASKSEALKQIAAAVDGARAAIREENAKDMAAAEHNGIDQPLIDRLLLDDKGIDQMIEGIMQVDALKDPVGEMSDF
;
A
#
# COMPACT_ATOMS: atom_id res chain seq x y z
N MET A 1 -2.16 15.83 31.97
CA MET A 1 -3.20 14.83 32.27
C MET A 1 -4.11 14.51 31.10
N LYS A 2 -4.26 15.38 30.11
CA LYS A 2 -5.05 15.10 28.90
C LYS A 2 -4.33 14.21 27.87
N ASP A 3 -3.03 13.95 28.03
CA ASP A 3 -2.21 13.22 27.06
C ASP A 3 -2.10 11.70 27.33
N GLU A 4 -2.39 11.23 28.53
CA GLU A 4 -2.28 9.81 28.89
C GLU A 4 -3.29 8.91 28.19
N PRO A 5 -4.59 9.26 28.06
CA PRO A 5 -5.53 8.43 27.32
C PRO A 5 -5.18 8.29 25.85
N LEU A 6 -4.67 9.36 25.22
CA LEU A 6 -4.24 9.34 23.82
C LEU A 6 -3.00 8.47 23.60
N LYS A 7 -2.04 8.48 24.53
CA LYS A 7 -0.85 7.61 24.47
C LYS A 7 -1.22 6.14 24.59
N ASN A 8 -2.16 5.81 25.48
CA ASN A 8 -2.65 4.44 25.65
C ASN A 8 -3.41 3.96 24.41
N ASP A 9 -4.21 4.83 23.78
CA ASP A 9 -4.93 4.51 22.55
C ASP A 9 -3.97 4.27 21.38
N ILE A 10 -2.93 5.10 21.26
CA ILE A 10 -1.90 4.95 20.23
C ILE A 10 -1.13 3.65 20.46
N ALA A 11 -0.71 3.37 21.68
CA ALA A 11 0.01 2.14 22.02
C ALA A 11 -0.83 0.90 21.70
N SER A 12 -2.11 0.91 22.07
CA SER A 12 -3.04 -0.18 21.77
C SER A 12 -3.27 -0.35 20.27
N TYR A 13 -3.41 0.73 19.54
CA TYR A 13 -3.56 0.72 18.10
C TYR A 13 -2.33 0.13 17.41
N ILE A 14 -1.14 0.58 17.77
CA ILE A 14 0.12 0.08 17.18
C ILE A 14 0.33 -1.40 17.53
N ALA A 15 0.01 -1.81 18.75
CA ALA A 15 0.08 -3.22 19.15
C ALA A 15 -0.87 -4.09 18.33
N ALA A 16 -2.07 -3.61 18.05
CA ALA A 16 -3.05 -4.31 17.20
C ALA A 16 -2.55 -4.40 15.75
N VAL A 17 -2.00 -3.34 15.20
CA VAL A 17 -1.40 -3.34 13.85
C VAL A 17 -0.27 -4.36 13.77
N GLY A 18 0.60 -4.40 14.78
CA GLY A 18 1.71 -5.36 14.85
C GLY A 18 1.24 -6.82 14.92
N ARG A 19 0.23 -7.10 15.73
CA ARG A 19 -0.35 -8.46 15.82
C ARG A 19 -0.98 -8.88 14.49
N ASN A 20 -1.76 -8.00 13.87
CA ASN A 20 -2.41 -8.28 12.60
C ASN A 20 -1.37 -8.53 11.49
N ALA A 21 -0.31 -7.73 11.45
CA ALA A 21 0.77 -7.90 10.50
C ALA A 21 1.47 -9.26 10.67
N ARG A 22 1.76 -9.64 11.92
CA ARG A 22 2.42 -10.92 12.21
C ARG A 22 1.55 -12.11 11.83
N GLU A 23 0.27 -12.08 12.17
CA GLU A 23 -0.68 -13.12 11.81
C GLU A 23 -0.83 -13.24 10.29
N SER A 24 -1.00 -12.12 9.61
CA SER A 24 -1.11 -12.07 8.15
C SER A 24 0.17 -12.60 7.47
N SER A 25 1.34 -12.29 8.01
CA SER A 25 2.61 -12.78 7.45
C SER A 25 2.73 -14.30 7.48
N ARG A 26 2.19 -14.95 8.52
CA ARG A 26 2.16 -16.41 8.62
C ARG A 26 1.26 -17.02 7.55
N ILE A 27 0.10 -16.41 7.33
CA ILE A 27 -0.85 -16.86 6.31
C ILE A 27 -0.24 -16.72 4.92
N ILE A 28 0.33 -15.56 4.61
CA ILE A 28 0.97 -15.29 3.32
C ILE A 28 2.19 -16.20 3.11
N GLY A 29 2.98 -16.44 4.17
CA GLY A 29 4.16 -17.31 4.10
C GLY A 29 3.82 -18.76 3.74
N SER A 30 2.63 -19.23 4.06
CA SER A 30 2.15 -20.58 3.71
C SER A 30 1.26 -20.62 2.47
N ALA A 31 0.94 -19.47 1.88
CA ALA A 31 0.11 -19.39 0.68
C ALA A 31 0.89 -19.91 -0.56
N THR A 32 0.16 -20.49 -1.50
CA THR A 32 0.73 -20.93 -2.76
C THR A 32 1.12 -19.75 -3.64
N SER A 33 2.08 -19.94 -4.55
CA SER A 33 2.44 -18.93 -5.54
C SER A 33 1.23 -18.53 -6.40
N ALA A 34 0.36 -19.47 -6.73
CA ALA A 34 -0.85 -19.22 -7.49
C ALA A 34 -1.83 -18.30 -6.71
N SER A 35 -2.01 -18.52 -5.41
CA SER A 35 -2.84 -17.66 -4.56
C SER A 35 -2.28 -16.25 -4.46
N LYS A 36 -0.97 -16.10 -4.31
CA LYS A 36 -0.30 -14.80 -4.27
C LYS A 36 -0.46 -14.05 -5.59
N SER A 37 -0.26 -14.74 -6.72
CA SER A 37 -0.44 -14.18 -8.06
C SER A 37 -1.87 -13.70 -8.28
N GLU A 38 -2.86 -14.51 -7.92
CA GLU A 38 -4.27 -14.14 -8.02
C GLU A 38 -4.59 -12.91 -7.16
N ALA A 39 -4.06 -12.84 -5.93
CA ALA A 39 -4.24 -11.69 -5.07
C ALA A 39 -3.67 -10.40 -5.70
N LEU A 40 -2.47 -10.46 -6.28
CA LEU A 40 -1.86 -9.31 -6.97
C LEU A 40 -2.69 -8.86 -8.17
N LYS A 41 -3.21 -9.79 -8.96
CA LYS A 41 -4.09 -9.48 -10.09
C LYS A 41 -5.38 -8.81 -9.64
N GLN A 42 -5.98 -9.28 -8.55
CA GLN A 42 -7.17 -8.65 -7.98
C GLN A 42 -6.89 -7.26 -7.42
N ILE A 43 -5.74 -7.05 -6.78
CA ILE A 43 -5.32 -5.72 -6.33
C ILE A 43 -5.17 -4.77 -7.51
N ALA A 44 -4.51 -5.20 -8.59
CA ALA A 44 -4.37 -4.40 -9.80
C ALA A 44 -5.72 -4.03 -10.40
N ALA A 45 -6.64 -4.98 -10.48
CA ALA A 45 -8.01 -4.74 -10.97
C ALA A 45 -8.79 -3.79 -10.06
N ALA A 46 -8.64 -3.90 -8.75
CA ALA A 46 -9.28 -3.02 -7.78
C ALA A 46 -8.76 -1.58 -7.88
N VAL A 47 -7.46 -1.40 -8.05
CA VAL A 47 -6.86 -0.08 -8.26
C VAL A 47 -7.39 0.53 -9.56
N ASP A 48 -7.44 -0.24 -10.63
CA ASP A 48 -7.98 0.20 -11.92
C ASP A 48 -9.44 0.63 -11.81
N GLY A 49 -10.26 -0.17 -11.12
CA GLY A 49 -11.68 0.14 -10.89
C GLY A 49 -11.92 1.34 -9.97
N ALA A 50 -10.95 1.70 -9.15
CA ALA A 50 -11.04 2.81 -8.20
C ALA A 50 -10.40 4.12 -8.71
N ARG A 51 -10.01 4.22 -9.97
CA ARG A 51 -9.31 5.38 -10.55
C ARG A 51 -9.98 6.71 -10.22
N ALA A 52 -11.27 6.81 -10.41
CA ALA A 52 -12.02 8.05 -10.17
C ALA A 52 -11.96 8.45 -8.69
N ALA A 53 -12.16 7.50 -7.79
CA ALA A 53 -12.09 7.75 -6.35
C ALA A 53 -10.68 8.13 -5.90
N ILE A 54 -9.66 7.45 -6.41
CA ILE A 54 -8.26 7.75 -6.10
C ILE A 54 -7.90 9.16 -6.55
N ARG A 55 -8.28 9.55 -7.76
CA ARG A 55 -8.02 10.91 -8.27
C ARG A 55 -8.76 11.98 -7.48
N GLU A 56 -9.98 11.71 -7.07
CA GLU A 56 -10.77 12.64 -6.25
C GLU A 56 -10.11 12.87 -4.90
N GLU A 57 -9.71 11.82 -4.21
CA GLU A 57 -9.02 11.94 -2.92
C GLU A 57 -7.63 12.58 -3.07
N ASN A 58 -6.91 12.25 -4.12
CA ASN A 58 -5.62 12.88 -4.41
C ASN A 58 -5.76 14.39 -4.66
N ALA A 59 -6.82 14.83 -5.35
CA ALA A 59 -7.09 16.25 -5.56
C ALA A 59 -7.29 16.99 -4.23
N LYS A 60 -7.92 16.38 -3.25
CA LYS A 60 -8.05 16.95 -1.89
C LYS A 60 -6.70 17.09 -1.21
N ASP A 61 -5.86 16.06 -1.31
CA ASP A 61 -4.50 16.08 -0.75
C ASP A 61 -3.65 17.17 -1.42
N MET A 62 -3.75 17.32 -2.74
CA MET A 62 -3.06 18.35 -3.50
C MET A 62 -3.47 19.76 -3.04
N ALA A 63 -4.77 20.00 -2.89
CA ALA A 63 -5.30 21.27 -2.41
C ALA A 63 -4.81 21.59 -0.99
N ALA A 64 -4.82 20.61 -0.10
CA ALA A 64 -4.30 20.76 1.25
C ALA A 64 -2.81 21.05 1.28
N ALA A 65 -2.02 20.40 0.44
CA ALA A 65 -0.59 20.62 0.33
C ALA A 65 -0.27 22.05 -0.14
N GLU A 66 -0.98 22.54 -1.15
CA GLU A 66 -0.84 23.92 -1.63
C GLU A 66 -1.23 24.93 -0.55
N HIS A 67 -2.34 24.70 0.15
CA HIS A 67 -2.79 25.55 1.26
C HIS A 67 -1.77 25.63 2.39
N ASN A 68 -1.10 24.51 2.68
CA ASN A 68 -0.10 24.43 3.74
C ASN A 68 1.30 24.89 3.31
N GLY A 69 1.46 25.39 2.10
CA GLY A 69 2.72 25.94 1.60
C GLY A 69 3.81 24.89 1.36
N ILE A 70 3.42 23.66 1.03
CA ILE A 70 4.37 22.60 0.71
C ILE A 70 5.13 22.98 -0.58
N ASP A 71 6.42 22.70 -0.62
CA ASP A 71 7.27 23.01 -1.75
C ASP A 71 6.84 22.28 -3.03
N GLN A 72 6.93 22.95 -4.18
CA GLN A 72 6.46 22.42 -5.45
C GLN A 72 7.03 21.04 -5.81
N PRO A 73 8.33 20.74 -5.60
CA PRO A 73 8.82 19.40 -5.87
C PRO A 73 8.11 18.28 -5.08
N LEU A 74 7.69 18.55 -3.86
CA LEU A 74 6.92 17.60 -3.04
C LEU A 74 5.48 17.48 -3.53
N ILE A 75 4.88 18.59 -3.96
CA ILE A 75 3.54 18.61 -4.57
C ILE A 75 3.55 17.78 -5.85
N ASP A 76 4.56 17.93 -6.69
CA ASP A 76 4.72 17.17 -7.93
C ASP A 76 4.81 15.66 -7.67
N ARG A 77 5.46 15.26 -6.58
CA ARG A 77 5.53 13.85 -6.16
C ARG A 77 4.24 13.33 -5.55
N LEU A 78 3.44 14.20 -4.97
CA LEU A 78 2.15 13.84 -4.38
C LEU A 78 1.11 13.55 -5.46
N LEU A 79 1.22 14.16 -6.62
CA LEU A 79 0.25 14.02 -7.71
C LEU A 79 0.13 12.56 -8.17
N LEU A 80 -1.10 12.07 -8.15
CA LEU A 80 -1.46 10.74 -8.64
C LEU A 80 -2.53 10.88 -9.73
N ASP A 81 -2.09 11.01 -10.96
CA ASP A 81 -2.93 11.10 -12.16
C ASP A 81 -3.13 9.71 -12.79
N ASP A 82 -3.83 9.63 -13.92
CA ASP A 82 -4.04 8.36 -14.62
C ASP A 82 -2.75 7.68 -15.01
N LYS A 83 -1.75 8.43 -15.44
CA LYS A 83 -0.42 7.89 -15.74
C LYS A 83 0.23 7.28 -14.50
N GLY A 84 0.14 7.95 -13.35
CA GLY A 84 0.64 7.45 -12.09
C GLY A 84 -0.06 6.16 -11.67
N ILE A 85 -1.38 6.09 -11.84
CA ILE A 85 -2.17 4.89 -11.55
C ILE A 85 -1.77 3.76 -12.50
N ASP A 86 -1.60 4.03 -13.78
CA ASP A 86 -1.11 3.03 -14.75
C ASP A 86 0.26 2.48 -14.33
N GLN A 87 1.16 3.33 -13.85
CA GLN A 87 2.47 2.90 -13.36
C GLN A 87 2.36 2.03 -12.10
N MET A 88 1.42 2.34 -11.19
CA MET A 88 1.15 1.49 -10.02
C MET A 88 0.70 0.09 -10.45
N ILE A 89 -0.24 0.01 -11.37
CA ILE A 89 -0.77 -1.26 -11.90
C ILE A 89 0.34 -2.05 -12.59
N GLU A 90 1.14 -1.39 -13.43
CA GLU A 90 2.29 -2.01 -14.07
C GLU A 90 3.29 -2.56 -13.05
N GLY A 91 3.58 -1.78 -12.00
CA GLY A 91 4.45 -2.22 -10.90
C GLY A 91 3.92 -3.48 -10.21
N ILE A 92 2.62 -3.55 -9.94
CA ILE A 92 1.98 -4.75 -9.37
C ILE A 92 2.15 -5.96 -10.29
N MET A 93 1.94 -5.78 -11.58
CA MET A 93 2.08 -6.85 -12.56
C MET A 93 3.53 -7.29 -12.74
N GLN A 94 4.50 -6.37 -12.62
CA GLN A 94 5.92 -6.70 -12.62
C GLN A 94 6.30 -7.56 -11.41
N VAL A 95 5.76 -7.24 -10.23
CA VAL A 95 5.97 -8.05 -9.02
C VAL A 95 5.36 -9.44 -9.20
N ASP A 96 4.17 -9.53 -9.78
CA ASP A 96 3.52 -10.81 -10.08
C ASP A 96 4.37 -11.70 -11.01
N ALA A 97 5.10 -11.10 -11.94
CA ALA A 97 5.97 -11.82 -12.87
C ALA A 97 7.28 -12.33 -12.23
N LEU A 98 7.63 -11.84 -11.03
CA LEU A 98 8.81 -12.29 -10.31
C LEU A 98 8.61 -13.72 -9.80
N LYS A 99 9.70 -14.47 -9.75
CA LYS A 99 9.69 -15.81 -9.16
C LYS A 99 9.45 -15.70 -7.65
N ASP A 100 8.56 -16.51 -7.11
CA ASP A 100 8.31 -16.58 -5.67
C ASP A 100 9.48 -17.30 -4.98
N PRO A 101 10.24 -16.61 -4.13
CA PRO A 101 11.40 -17.22 -3.46
C PRO A 101 11.04 -18.04 -2.23
N VAL A 102 9.79 -17.98 -1.77
CA VAL A 102 9.36 -18.67 -0.53
C VAL A 102 9.37 -20.18 -0.76
N GLY A 103 10.11 -20.89 0.09
CA GLY A 103 10.27 -22.34 -0.02
C GLY A 103 11.34 -22.78 -1.02
N GLU A 104 12.02 -21.86 -1.68
CA GLU A 104 13.11 -22.16 -2.59
C GLU A 104 14.39 -22.51 -1.80
N MET A 105 15.07 -23.58 -2.24
CA MET A 105 16.37 -23.93 -1.68
C MET A 105 17.47 -23.41 -2.60
N SER A 106 18.41 -22.65 -2.00
CA SER A 106 19.59 -22.17 -2.73
C SER A 106 20.70 -23.21 -2.67
N ASP A 107 21.54 -23.30 -3.70
CA ASP A 107 22.78 -24.04 -3.66
C ASP A 107 23.75 -23.37 -2.66
N PHE A 108 24.23 -24.14 -1.73
CA PHE A 108 25.17 -23.66 -0.70
C PHE A 108 26.61 -23.85 -1.15
#